data_dd4f2eea350a0124825efaaefb5ea448
#
_entry.id   dd4f2eea350a0124825efaaefb5ea448
#
_cell.length_a   1.000
_cell.length_b   1.000
_cell.length_c   1.000
_cell.angle_alpha   90.00
_cell.angle_beta   90.00
_cell.angle_gamma   90.00
#
_symmetry.space_group_name_H-M   'P 1'
#
loop_
_entity.id
_entity.type
_entity.pdbx_description
1 polymer ?
#
loop_
_entity_poly.entity_id
_entity_poly.type
_entity_poly.pdbx_seq_one_letter_code
_entity_poly.pdbx_strand_id
1 'polypeptide(L)'
;MEKFNKIKTMVLTVDGNKVVAASPDVLTNQRRLGRRHTLEIYNNSDIAVLFGGEDVTLESGMPILPNESRMFPVDDPEAIYLIAEKPADVVIAEYCV
;
A
#
# COMPACT_ATOMS: atom_id res chain seq x y z
N MET A 1 -13.92 7.45 -19.44
CA MET A 1 -13.49 7.52 -18.03
C MET A 1 -14.12 6.37 -17.25
N GLU A 2 -13.31 5.62 -16.58
CA GLU A 2 -13.81 4.56 -15.72
C GLU A 2 -14.39 5.13 -14.44
N LYS A 3 -15.45 4.49 -13.97
CA LYS A 3 -16.06 4.83 -12.69
C LYS A 3 -15.74 3.74 -11.70
N PHE A 4 -15.36 4.14 -10.50
CA PHE A 4 -15.14 3.19 -9.43
C PHE A 4 -16.49 2.80 -8.82
N ASN A 5 -16.70 1.52 -8.65
CA ASN A 5 -17.91 0.99 -8.01
C ASN A 5 -17.76 0.87 -6.51
N LYS A 6 -16.53 0.75 -6.05
CA LYS A 6 -16.24 0.51 -4.64
C LYS A 6 -14.97 1.22 -4.24
N ILE A 7 -14.97 1.73 -3.02
CA ILE A 7 -13.75 2.17 -2.36
C ILE A 7 -13.65 1.38 -1.06
N LYS A 8 -12.56 0.68 -0.88
CA LYS A 8 -12.31 -0.09 0.34
C LYS A 8 -11.05 0.40 1.01
N THR A 9 -11.10 0.49 2.32
CA THR A 9 -9.97 1.00 3.10
C THR A 9 -9.61 0.06 4.22
N MET A 10 -8.34 0.12 4.62
CA MET A 10 -7.88 -0.61 5.81
C MET A 10 -6.68 0.10 6.40
N VAL A 11 -6.43 -0.13 7.69
CA VAL A 11 -5.24 0.36 8.36
C VAL A 11 -4.22 -0.77 8.41
N LEU A 12 -2.97 -0.43 8.14
CA LEU A 12 -1.86 -1.38 8.17
C LEU A 12 -0.72 -0.77 8.97
N THR A 13 -0.16 -1.54 9.90
CA THR A 13 1.04 -1.10 10.63
C THR A 13 2.27 -1.62 9.89
N VAL A 14 3.16 -0.71 9.55
CA VAL A 14 4.41 -0.98 8.84
C VAL A 14 5.54 -0.82 9.82
N ASP A 15 6.53 -1.73 9.77
CA ASP A 15 7.72 -1.63 10.61
C ASP A 15 8.97 -2.03 9.82
N GLY A 16 10.03 -2.44 10.52
CA GLY A 16 11.28 -2.81 9.87
C GLY A 16 11.23 -4.12 9.07
N ASN A 17 10.16 -4.87 9.19
CA ASN A 17 9.92 -6.05 8.37
C ASN A 17 8.94 -5.66 7.27
N LYS A 18 9.33 -5.88 6.03
CA LYS A 18 8.46 -5.47 4.92
C LYS A 18 7.13 -6.20 4.98
N VAL A 19 6.08 -5.50 4.61
CA VAL A 19 4.72 -6.01 4.60
C VAL A 19 4.07 -5.65 3.27
N VAL A 20 3.23 -6.53 2.78
CA VAL A 20 2.54 -6.29 1.51
C VAL A 20 1.36 -5.35 1.74
N ALA A 21 1.34 -4.26 0.99
CA ALA A 21 0.21 -3.32 1.01
C ALA A 21 -0.92 -3.80 0.11
N ALA A 22 -0.55 -4.41 -1.01
CA ALA A 22 -1.50 -4.95 -1.95
C ALA A 22 -0.91 -6.23 -2.52
N SER A 23 -1.68 -7.30 -2.54
CA SER A 23 -1.20 -8.61 -2.97
C SER A 23 -2.01 -9.11 -4.16
N PRO A 24 -1.37 -9.72 -5.15
CA PRO A 24 -2.09 -10.40 -6.21
C PRO A 24 -2.64 -11.76 -5.79
N ASP A 25 -2.22 -12.29 -4.66
CA ASP A 25 -2.57 -13.64 -4.25
C ASP A 25 -3.99 -13.70 -3.72
N VAL A 26 -4.86 -14.36 -4.48
CA VAL A 26 -6.26 -14.50 -4.11
C VAL A 26 -6.48 -15.45 -2.96
N LEU A 27 -5.52 -16.30 -2.64
CA LEU A 27 -5.65 -17.26 -1.56
C LEU A 27 -5.30 -16.66 -0.20
N THR A 28 -4.41 -15.69 -0.20
CA THR A 28 -3.95 -15.03 1.01
C THR A 28 -4.22 -13.54 0.98
N ASN A 29 -5.19 -13.12 0.24
CA ASN A 29 -5.41 -11.76 -0.21
C ASN A 29 -6.00 -10.83 0.85
N GLN A 30 -5.55 -10.90 2.05
CA GLN A 30 -6.05 -10.01 3.12
C GLN A 30 -5.87 -8.54 2.80
N ARG A 31 -4.97 -8.21 1.87
CA ARG A 31 -4.75 -6.85 1.40
C ARG A 31 -5.42 -6.58 0.07
N ARG A 32 -6.07 -7.58 -0.51
CA ARG A 32 -6.74 -7.45 -1.80
C ARG A 32 -8.24 -7.33 -1.54
N LEU A 33 -8.71 -6.11 -1.53
CA LEU A 33 -10.08 -5.84 -1.10
C LEU A 33 -11.11 -6.02 -2.20
N GLY A 34 -10.66 -6.21 -3.43
CA GLY A 34 -11.55 -6.43 -4.54
C GLY A 34 -10.81 -6.36 -5.86
N ARG A 35 -11.53 -6.14 -6.93
CA ARG A 35 -10.94 -5.95 -8.25
C ARG A 35 -10.38 -4.54 -8.32
N ARG A 36 -9.11 -4.42 -7.97
CA ARG A 36 -8.43 -3.15 -7.81
C ARG A 36 -8.12 -2.50 -9.15
N HIS A 37 -8.36 -1.20 -9.24
CA HIS A 37 -7.93 -0.37 -10.35
C HIS A 37 -6.85 0.61 -9.90
N THR A 38 -7.04 1.22 -8.76
CA THR A 38 -6.10 2.19 -8.21
C THR A 38 -5.92 1.91 -6.72
N LEU A 39 -4.69 2.04 -6.27
CA LEU A 39 -4.33 1.91 -4.87
C LEU A 39 -3.81 3.23 -4.36
N GLU A 40 -4.30 3.66 -3.21
CA GLU A 40 -3.78 4.85 -2.53
C GLU A 40 -3.24 4.45 -1.16
N ILE A 41 -2.07 4.95 -0.81
CA ILE A 41 -1.45 4.72 0.49
C ILE A 41 -1.25 6.07 1.14
N TYR A 42 -1.87 6.29 2.29
CA TYR A 42 -1.73 7.50 3.09
C TYR A 42 -0.88 7.20 4.32
N ASN A 43 0.20 7.93 4.48
CA ASN A 43 1.08 7.79 5.63
C ASN A 43 0.50 8.57 6.82
N ASN A 44 -0.15 7.86 7.72
CA ASN A 44 -0.77 8.45 8.91
C ASN A 44 0.16 8.27 10.11
N SER A 45 1.41 8.67 9.94
CA SER A 45 2.42 8.57 11.00
C SER A 45 3.32 9.80 10.97
N ASP A 46 4.27 9.86 11.89
CA ASP A 46 5.22 10.96 11.97
C ASP A 46 6.61 10.62 11.42
N ILE A 47 6.75 9.49 10.74
CA ILE A 47 7.98 9.10 10.07
C ILE A 47 7.69 8.72 8.62
N ALA A 48 8.73 8.70 7.79
CA ALA A 48 8.57 8.26 6.40
C ALA A 48 8.30 6.76 6.35
N VAL A 49 7.40 6.36 5.47
CA VAL A 49 7.17 4.97 5.11
C VAL A 49 7.69 4.77 3.69
N LEU A 50 8.42 3.70 3.46
CA LEU A 50 9.04 3.45 2.18
C LEU A 50 8.27 2.38 1.41
N PHE A 51 8.15 2.56 0.10
CA PHE A 51 7.46 1.57 -0.73
C PHE A 51 8.39 1.05 -1.81
N GLY A 52 8.07 -0.12 -2.31
CA GLY A 52 8.81 -0.72 -3.41
C GLY A 52 8.28 -2.09 -3.75
N GLY A 53 9.07 -2.84 -4.50
CA GLY A 53 8.75 -4.21 -4.86
C GLY A 53 9.14 -5.18 -3.74
N GLU A 54 9.15 -6.47 -4.09
CA GLU A 54 9.43 -7.52 -3.14
C GLU A 54 10.79 -7.38 -2.46
N ASP A 55 11.73 -6.75 -3.13
CA ASP A 55 13.10 -6.57 -2.65
C ASP A 55 13.34 -5.24 -1.95
N VAL A 56 12.27 -4.54 -1.58
CA VAL A 56 12.41 -3.23 -0.93
C VAL A 56 13.14 -3.34 0.40
N THR A 57 14.04 -2.38 0.65
CA THR A 57 14.77 -2.25 1.91
C THR A 57 14.67 -0.81 2.40
N LEU A 58 15.19 -0.56 3.60
CA LEU A 58 15.21 0.80 4.14
C LEU A 58 16.07 1.74 3.30
N GLU A 59 17.03 1.22 2.56
CA GLU A 59 17.90 2.03 1.70
C GLU A 59 17.34 2.22 0.30
N SER A 60 16.56 1.26 -0.20
CA SER A 60 16.12 1.26 -1.59
C SER A 60 14.68 1.71 -1.79
N GLY A 61 13.91 1.83 -0.71
CA GLY A 61 12.51 2.21 -0.81
C GLY A 61 12.32 3.68 -1.17
N MET A 62 11.22 3.96 -1.83
CA MET A 62 10.82 5.34 -2.13
C MET A 62 9.95 5.87 -0.99
N PRO A 63 10.21 7.09 -0.50
CA PRO A 63 9.51 7.57 0.68
C PRO A 63 8.11 8.11 0.39
N ILE A 64 7.21 7.82 1.32
CA ILE A 64 5.95 8.52 1.48
C ILE A 64 6.10 9.29 2.79
N LEU A 65 6.15 10.60 2.70
CA LEU A 65 6.42 11.44 3.88
C LEU A 65 5.21 11.48 4.81
N PRO A 66 5.41 11.87 6.07
CA PRO A 66 4.30 11.97 7.02
C PRO A 66 3.16 12.82 6.46
N ASN A 67 1.94 12.34 6.61
CA ASN A 67 0.73 13.02 6.17
C ASN A 67 0.63 13.21 4.65
N GLU A 68 1.43 12.47 3.89
CA GLU A 68 1.32 12.41 2.44
C GLU A 68 0.63 11.14 2.00
N SER A 69 0.00 11.19 0.84
CA SER A 69 -0.52 9.99 0.20
C SER A 69 0.12 9.81 -1.16
N ARG A 70 0.12 8.59 -1.64
CA ARG A 70 0.63 8.25 -2.96
C ARG A 70 -0.36 7.33 -3.64
N MET A 71 -0.71 7.65 -4.89
CA MET A 71 -1.63 6.83 -5.68
C MET A 71 -0.86 6.02 -6.69
N PHE A 72 -1.30 4.78 -6.87
CA PHE A 72 -0.68 3.83 -7.79
C PHE A 72 -1.76 3.28 -8.72
N PRO A 73 -1.64 3.50 -10.03
CA PRO A 73 -2.56 2.89 -11.00
C PRO A 73 -2.15 1.44 -11.27
N VAL A 74 -2.36 0.58 -10.28
CA VAL A 74 -1.89 -0.81 -10.34
C VAL A 74 -3.05 -1.76 -10.48
N ASP A 75 -2.85 -2.76 -11.34
CA ASP A 75 -3.80 -3.83 -11.55
C ASP A 75 -3.70 -4.87 -10.43
N ASP A 76 -4.67 -5.78 -10.40
CA ASP A 76 -4.71 -6.84 -9.39
C ASP A 76 -3.43 -7.65 -9.27
N PRO A 77 -2.74 -8.01 -10.36
CA PRO A 77 -1.53 -8.82 -10.22
C PRO A 77 -0.32 -8.10 -9.66
N GLU A 78 -0.39 -6.79 -9.47
CA GLU A 78 0.74 -6.04 -8.94
C GLU A 78 0.79 -6.11 -7.42
N ALA A 79 1.99 -6.24 -6.87
CA ALA A 79 2.20 -6.24 -5.43
C ALA A 79 3.06 -5.04 -5.04
N ILE A 80 2.67 -4.36 -3.98
CA ILE A 80 3.41 -3.23 -3.44
C ILE A 80 3.75 -3.55 -2.00
N TYR A 81 5.02 -3.39 -1.65
CA TYR A 81 5.52 -3.66 -0.31
C TYR A 81 5.90 -2.37 0.39
N LEU A 82 5.71 -2.36 1.70
CA LEU A 82 6.03 -1.22 2.55
C LEU A 82 7.00 -1.65 3.64
N ILE A 83 7.86 -0.72 4.03
CA ILE A 83 8.80 -0.92 5.12
C ILE A 83 9.04 0.43 5.80
N ALA A 84 9.30 0.42 7.11
CA ALA A 84 9.57 1.64 7.87
C ALA A 84 10.61 1.36 8.93
N GLU A 85 11.33 2.39 9.35
CA GLU A 85 12.37 2.26 10.36
C GLU A 85 11.77 1.96 11.73
N LYS A 86 10.57 2.48 12.01
CA LYS A 86 9.84 2.27 13.26
C LYS A 86 8.39 1.97 12.91
N PRO A 87 7.60 1.41 13.84
CA PRO A 87 6.20 1.18 13.57
C PRO A 87 5.48 2.45 13.13
N ALA A 88 4.78 2.35 12.02
CA ALA A 88 4.10 3.47 11.38
C ALA A 88 2.77 2.98 10.81
N ASP A 89 1.70 3.69 11.11
CA ASP A 89 0.39 3.33 10.60
C ASP A 89 0.14 4.01 9.26
N VAL A 90 -0.36 3.23 8.32
CA VAL A 90 -0.79 3.74 7.03
C VAL A 90 -2.23 3.35 6.78
N VAL A 91 -2.93 4.16 6.01
CA VAL A 91 -4.27 3.84 5.54
C VAL A 91 -4.17 3.48 4.07
N ILE A 92 -4.71 2.33 3.72
CA ILE A 92 -4.69 1.85 2.34
C ILE A 92 -6.10 1.91 1.80
N ALA A 93 -6.27 2.54 0.66
CA ALA A 93 -7.53 2.60 -0.04
C ALA A 93 -7.39 1.94 -1.40
N GLU A 94 -8.31 1.03 -1.72
CA GLU A 94 -8.39 0.43 -3.03
C GLU A 94 -9.66 0.92 -3.71
N TYR A 95 -9.47 1.47 -4.90
CA TYR A 95 -10.57 1.92 -5.74
C TYR A 95 -10.83 0.82 -6.76
N CYS A 96 -11.99 0.22 -6.64
CA CYS A 96 -12.35 -0.98 -7.40
C CYS A 96 -13.40 -0.68 -8.44
N VAL A 97 -13.32 -1.39 -9.56
CA VAL A 97 -14.31 -1.25 -10.64
C VAL A 97 -15.40 -2.29 -10.49
#